data_c6cf1faca4d481d50d64eddb9bdb7198
#
_entry.id   c6cf1faca4d481d50d64eddb9bdb7198
#
_cell.length_a   1.000
_cell.length_b   1.000
_cell.length_c   1.000
_cell.angle_alpha   90.00
_cell.angle_beta   90.00
_cell.angle_gamma   90.00
#
_symmetry.space_group_name_H-M   'P 1'
#
loop_
_entity.id
_entity.type
_entity.pdbx_description
1 polymer ?
#
loop_
_entity_poly.entity_id
_entity_poly.type
_entity_poly.pdbx_seq_one_letter_code
_entity_poly.pdbx_strand_id
1 'polypeptide(L)'
;MRNESVDETEILRRMEEGIYDHEEYAKAMAWTEKYCKTKEGWDKNRPERQKTREQKDADWEFVVKMTLIVRDLMKGNPRLREMGFKEEAIGHNAIAAGFQGQRQWTDWKPNGDFTEALMCSTFDWNGIRKAYVLATENDSCNAVAMLFGNLLTGCGQMFSDVRTYWSPEAVKRVTGKELTGLAAGGMIHLINSGATTLDATGESTNAAGEPCMKPCWEMTEKDAEACLKATNWLPADRDYCLLYTSPSPRDAHESR
;
A
#
# COMPACT_ATOMS: atom_id res chain seq x y z
N MET A 1 -23.57 7.15 -2.00
CA MET A 1 -22.42 6.74 -1.19
C MET A 1 -22.29 7.77 -0.06
N ARG A 2 -22.08 7.33 1.18
CA ARG A 2 -21.86 8.24 2.31
C ARG A 2 -20.34 8.28 2.57
N ASN A 3 -19.78 9.47 2.72
CA ASN A 3 -18.41 9.67 3.16
C ASN A 3 -18.42 9.98 4.66
N GLU A 4 -17.52 9.36 5.38
CA GLU A 4 -17.24 9.65 6.78
C GLU A 4 -15.76 10.01 6.91
N SER A 5 -15.48 11.02 7.73
CA SER A 5 -14.10 11.38 8.06
C SER A 5 -13.81 10.93 9.49
N VAL A 6 -12.71 10.28 9.66
CA VAL A 6 -12.14 9.91 10.96
C VAL A 6 -10.88 10.74 11.14
N ASP A 7 -10.73 11.37 12.30
CA ASP A 7 -9.52 12.12 12.61
C ASP A 7 -8.35 11.14 12.77
N GLU A 8 -7.22 11.43 12.17
CA GLU A 8 -6.03 10.57 12.25
C GLU A 8 -5.49 10.42 13.68
N THR A 9 -5.79 11.37 14.57
CA THR A 9 -5.48 11.26 15.99
C THR A 9 -6.17 10.06 16.65
N GLU A 10 -7.27 9.55 16.09
CA GLU A 10 -7.91 8.33 16.57
C GLU A 10 -6.99 7.10 16.40
N ILE A 11 -6.21 7.05 15.33
CA ILE A 11 -5.22 5.99 15.13
C ILE A 11 -4.15 6.07 16.24
N LEU A 12 -3.64 7.28 16.51
CA LEU A 12 -2.63 7.49 17.56
C LEU A 12 -3.19 7.14 18.93
N ARG A 13 -4.42 7.59 19.25
CA ARG A 13 -5.08 7.25 20.52
C ARG A 13 -5.17 5.73 20.70
N ARG A 14 -5.64 5.02 19.68
CA ARG A 14 -5.73 3.55 19.74
C ARG A 14 -4.38 2.89 19.92
N MET A 15 -3.32 3.41 19.31
CA MET A 15 -1.97 2.90 19.52
C MET A 15 -1.50 3.11 20.97
N GLU A 16 -1.68 4.32 21.51
CA GLU A 16 -1.26 4.71 22.86
C GLU A 16 -2.03 3.97 23.95
N GLU A 17 -3.34 3.79 23.75
CA GLU A 17 -4.21 3.09 24.69
C GLU A 17 -4.21 1.56 24.49
N GLY A 18 -3.49 1.04 23.50
CA GLY A 18 -3.41 -0.39 23.23
C GLY A 18 -4.70 -1.00 22.67
N ILE A 19 -5.50 -0.21 21.94
CA ILE A 19 -6.78 -0.61 21.36
C ILE A 19 -6.58 -1.26 19.99
N TYR A 20 -5.98 -2.42 19.99
CA TYR A 20 -5.80 -3.31 18.84
C TYR A 20 -5.64 -4.75 19.34
N ASP A 21 -5.89 -5.74 18.50
CA ASP A 21 -5.72 -7.15 18.89
C ASP A 21 -4.23 -7.47 19.07
N HIS A 22 -3.82 -7.68 20.33
CA HIS A 22 -2.42 -7.95 20.69
C HIS A 22 -1.91 -9.30 20.19
N GLU A 23 -2.78 -10.31 20.10
CA GLU A 23 -2.40 -11.62 19.57
C GLU A 23 -2.17 -11.55 18.07
N GLU A 24 -3.08 -10.88 17.35
CA GLU A 24 -2.90 -10.64 15.92
C GLU A 24 -1.70 -9.73 15.64
N TYR A 25 -1.46 -8.72 16.47
CA TYR A 25 -0.26 -7.88 16.36
C TYR A 25 1.02 -8.70 16.46
N ALA A 26 1.12 -9.61 17.42
CA ALA A 26 2.29 -10.47 17.57
C ALA A 26 2.49 -11.36 16.32
N LYS A 27 1.40 -11.90 15.75
CA LYS A 27 1.41 -12.68 14.53
C LYS A 27 1.87 -11.83 13.32
N ALA A 28 1.34 -10.61 13.19
CA ALA A 28 1.69 -9.69 12.12
C ALA A 28 3.17 -9.27 12.20
N MET A 29 3.68 -9.00 13.40
CA MET A 29 5.10 -8.68 13.60
C MET A 29 6.03 -9.85 13.23
N ALA A 30 5.68 -11.08 13.61
CA ALA A 30 6.45 -12.27 13.22
C ALA A 30 6.46 -12.48 11.70
N TRP A 31 5.33 -12.22 11.05
CA TRP A 31 5.22 -12.25 9.59
C TRP A 31 6.07 -11.15 8.93
N THR A 32 6.03 -9.94 9.47
CA THR A 32 6.82 -8.80 9.01
C THR A 32 8.32 -9.08 9.14
N GLU A 33 8.75 -9.65 10.26
CA GLU A 33 10.14 -10.08 10.46
C GLU A 33 10.58 -11.06 9.37
N LYS A 34 9.74 -12.04 9.07
CA LYS A 34 10.06 -13.08 8.08
C LYS A 34 10.14 -12.54 6.65
N TYR A 35 9.22 -11.65 6.25
CA TYR A 35 9.04 -11.30 4.84
C TYR A 35 9.48 -9.88 4.48
N CYS A 36 9.47 -8.95 5.45
CA CYS A 36 9.71 -7.54 5.16
C CYS A 36 11.07 -7.05 5.63
N LYS A 37 11.54 -7.50 6.81
CA LYS A 37 12.77 -7.01 7.43
C LYS A 37 14.05 -7.69 6.94
N THR A 38 13.96 -8.80 6.23
CA THR A 38 15.10 -9.66 5.89
C THR A 38 16.09 -9.08 4.88
N LYS A 39 15.73 -7.96 4.24
CA LYS A 39 16.59 -7.34 3.21
C LYS A 39 17.39 -6.18 3.81
N GLU A 40 18.35 -6.49 4.66
CA GLU A 40 19.30 -5.50 5.18
C GLU A 40 20.09 -4.83 4.05
N GLY A 41 20.42 -3.55 4.23
CA GLY A 41 21.21 -2.77 3.27
C GLY A 41 20.42 -2.09 2.16
N TRP A 42 19.10 -2.14 2.17
CA TRP A 42 18.27 -1.49 1.16
C TRP A 42 17.85 -0.06 1.53
N ASP A 43 18.34 0.50 2.62
CA ASP A 43 18.13 1.92 2.91
C ASP A 43 18.88 2.74 1.86
N LYS A 44 18.13 3.33 0.92
CA LYS A 44 18.63 4.14 -0.18
C LYS A 44 18.66 5.63 0.15
N ASN A 45 18.25 5.98 1.36
CA ASN A 45 18.36 7.35 1.84
C ASN A 45 19.83 7.80 1.85
N ARG A 46 20.05 9.09 1.81
CA ARG A 46 21.38 9.66 1.97
C ARG A 46 21.96 9.21 3.33
N PRO A 47 23.26 8.96 3.44
CA PRO A 47 23.86 8.41 4.66
C PRO A 47 23.47 9.16 5.94
N GLU A 48 23.39 10.49 5.86
CA GLU A 48 23.01 11.36 6.98
C GLU A 48 21.54 11.25 7.39
N ARG A 49 20.70 10.61 6.56
CA ARG A 49 19.26 10.42 6.76
C ARG A 49 18.88 8.96 6.98
N GLN A 50 19.84 8.05 6.90
CA GLN A 50 19.58 6.64 7.16
C GLN A 50 19.21 6.46 8.63
N LYS A 51 18.15 5.69 8.86
CA LYS A 51 17.67 5.37 10.20
C LYS A 51 18.52 4.29 10.84
N THR A 52 18.67 4.37 12.17
CA THR A 52 19.27 3.28 12.95
C THR A 52 18.38 2.03 12.93
N ARG A 53 18.91 0.90 13.38
CA ARG A 53 18.12 -0.34 13.48
C ARG A 53 16.92 -0.15 14.41
N GLU A 54 17.13 0.48 15.56
CA GLU A 54 16.07 0.73 16.54
C GLU A 54 14.97 1.63 15.98
N GLN A 55 15.34 2.65 15.21
CA GLN A 55 14.38 3.53 14.54
C GLN A 55 13.56 2.77 13.50
N LYS A 56 14.20 1.90 12.70
CA LYS A 56 13.51 1.05 11.73
C LYS A 56 12.57 0.06 12.41
N ASP A 57 12.97 -0.54 13.52
CA ASP A 57 12.12 -1.46 14.26
C ASP A 57 10.91 -0.74 14.87
N ALA A 58 11.09 0.46 15.39
CA ALA A 58 9.98 1.30 15.85
C ALA A 58 9.02 1.71 14.73
N ASP A 59 9.53 2.02 13.53
CA ASP A 59 8.70 2.27 12.36
C ASP A 59 7.87 1.04 11.98
N TRP A 60 8.45 -0.17 12.00
CA TRP A 60 7.72 -1.41 11.73
C TRP A 60 6.63 -1.68 12.76
N GLU A 61 6.89 -1.48 14.04
CA GLU A 61 5.87 -1.58 15.08
C GLU A 61 4.71 -0.61 14.81
N PHE A 62 5.04 0.63 14.45
CA PHE A 62 4.04 1.66 14.18
C PHE A 62 3.16 1.29 12.98
N VAL A 63 3.75 0.95 11.82
CA VAL A 63 2.97 0.68 10.60
C VAL A 63 2.13 -0.61 10.70
N VAL A 64 2.59 -1.60 11.45
CA VAL A 64 1.80 -2.81 11.71
C VAL A 64 0.61 -2.50 12.60
N LYS A 65 0.79 -1.75 13.70
CA LYS A 65 -0.32 -1.27 14.55
C LYS A 65 -1.31 -0.44 13.73
N MET A 66 -0.81 0.49 12.92
CA MET A 66 -1.64 1.32 12.05
C MET A 66 -2.49 0.46 11.10
N THR A 67 -1.92 -0.57 10.49
CA THR A 67 -2.64 -1.46 9.58
C THR A 67 -3.78 -2.20 10.27
N LEU A 68 -3.56 -2.73 11.46
CA LEU A 68 -4.60 -3.37 12.26
C LEU A 68 -5.71 -2.38 12.62
N ILE A 69 -5.34 -1.22 13.13
CA ILE A 69 -6.29 -0.19 13.57
C ILE A 69 -7.13 0.33 12.40
N VAL A 70 -6.51 0.61 11.25
CA VAL A 70 -7.23 1.09 10.05
C VAL A 70 -8.21 0.03 9.54
N ARG A 71 -7.80 -1.24 9.49
CA ARG A 71 -8.71 -2.34 9.15
C ARG A 71 -9.89 -2.42 10.13
N ASP A 72 -9.61 -2.32 11.42
CA ASP A 72 -10.63 -2.41 12.47
C ASP A 72 -11.55 -1.18 12.46
N LEU A 73 -11.05 0.00 12.14
CA LEU A 73 -11.88 1.17 11.87
C LEU A 73 -12.82 0.94 10.68
N MET A 74 -12.34 0.32 9.60
CA MET A 74 -13.17 0.02 8.44
C MET A 74 -14.24 -1.05 8.74
N LYS A 75 -13.86 -2.17 9.34
CA LYS A 75 -14.68 -3.38 9.40
C LYS A 75 -15.21 -3.72 10.79
N GLY A 76 -14.64 -3.14 11.82
CA GLY A 76 -14.82 -3.59 13.18
C GLY A 76 -13.98 -4.83 13.49
N ASN A 77 -13.86 -5.12 14.78
CA ASN A 77 -13.16 -6.29 15.29
C ASN A 77 -13.84 -6.80 16.58
N PRO A 78 -14.51 -7.97 16.55
CA PRO A 78 -15.17 -8.53 17.72
C PRO A 78 -14.21 -8.78 18.91
N ARG A 79 -12.94 -9.02 18.64
CA ARG A 79 -11.92 -9.24 19.66
C ARG A 79 -11.74 -8.02 20.56
N LEU A 80 -11.85 -6.82 20.00
CA LEU A 80 -11.79 -5.58 20.78
C LEU A 80 -12.92 -5.50 21.81
N ARG A 81 -14.11 -6.04 21.47
CA ARG A 81 -15.23 -6.10 22.42
C ARG A 81 -14.92 -7.02 23.60
N GLU A 82 -14.28 -8.15 23.36
CA GLU A 82 -13.83 -9.08 24.39
C GLU A 82 -12.79 -8.46 25.31
N MET A 83 -11.95 -7.56 24.77
CA MET A 83 -10.96 -6.78 25.50
C MET A 83 -11.57 -5.60 26.26
N GLY A 84 -12.86 -5.32 26.12
CA GLY A 84 -13.57 -4.24 26.82
C GLY A 84 -13.86 -3.00 25.97
N PHE A 85 -13.34 -2.90 24.75
CA PHE A 85 -13.48 -1.77 23.83
C PHE A 85 -14.72 -1.95 22.95
N LYS A 86 -15.89 -1.75 23.50
CA LYS A 86 -17.17 -2.08 22.85
C LYS A 86 -17.48 -1.18 21.66
N GLU A 87 -17.15 0.10 21.76
CA GLU A 87 -17.41 1.09 20.70
C GLU A 87 -16.42 0.90 19.54
N GLU A 88 -15.15 0.76 19.85
CA GLU A 88 -14.09 0.56 18.86
C GLU A 88 -14.22 -0.76 18.09
N ALA A 89 -14.87 -1.74 18.70
CA ALA A 89 -15.14 -3.04 18.06
C ALA A 89 -16.12 -2.97 16.89
N ILE A 90 -16.95 -1.91 16.79
CA ILE A 90 -18.02 -1.84 15.79
C ILE A 90 -17.46 -1.53 14.40
N GLY A 91 -16.51 -0.61 14.28
CA GLY A 91 -16.03 -0.08 13.01
C GLY A 91 -17.09 0.74 12.24
N HIS A 92 -16.74 1.21 11.08
CA HIS A 92 -17.59 2.08 10.25
C HIS A 92 -18.30 1.36 9.10
N ASN A 93 -18.13 0.04 8.99
CA ASN A 93 -18.63 -0.76 7.86
C ASN A 93 -18.25 -0.15 6.49
N ALA A 94 -17.03 0.37 6.40
CA ALA A 94 -16.52 1.01 5.20
C ALA A 94 -16.19 -0.01 4.11
N ILE A 95 -16.52 0.31 2.87
CA ILE A 95 -16.21 -0.50 1.68
C ILE A 95 -14.93 -0.04 0.99
N ALA A 96 -14.52 1.20 1.24
CA ALA A 96 -13.25 1.78 0.83
C ALA A 96 -12.83 2.84 1.85
N ALA A 97 -11.55 3.13 1.91
CA ALA A 97 -10.98 4.18 2.74
C ALA A 97 -9.76 4.81 2.05
N GLY A 98 -9.13 5.78 2.69
CA GLY A 98 -7.89 6.41 2.26
C GLY A 98 -7.40 7.39 3.32
N PHE A 99 -6.11 7.70 3.28
CA PHE A 99 -5.50 8.72 4.13
C PHE A 99 -5.50 10.06 3.41
N GLN A 100 -6.11 11.07 4.00
CA GLN A 100 -5.99 12.42 3.49
C GLN A 100 -4.67 13.03 3.95
N GLY A 101 -3.90 13.62 3.02
CA GLY A 101 -2.65 14.25 3.38
C GLY A 101 -1.57 13.26 3.87
N GLN A 102 -1.45 12.13 3.24
CA GLN A 102 -0.52 11.05 3.55
C GLN A 102 0.91 11.51 3.83
N ARG A 103 1.36 12.60 3.19
CA ARG A 103 2.66 13.23 3.43
C ARG A 103 2.79 13.89 4.80
N GLN A 104 1.69 14.29 5.43
CA GLN A 104 1.73 14.95 6.74
C GLN A 104 2.30 14.06 7.83
N TRP A 105 2.19 12.74 7.67
CA TRP A 105 2.75 11.77 8.62
C TRP A 105 4.25 11.60 8.49
N THR A 106 4.83 11.83 7.30
CA THR A 106 6.26 11.60 7.05
C THR A 106 7.18 12.55 7.80
N ASP A 107 6.68 13.70 8.23
CA ASP A 107 7.49 14.68 8.98
C ASP A 107 7.84 14.19 10.40
N TRP A 108 7.04 13.28 10.97
CA TRP A 108 7.19 12.83 12.35
C TRP A 108 6.72 11.40 12.62
N LYS A 109 5.97 10.81 11.72
CA LYS A 109 5.47 9.42 11.81
C LYS A 109 5.66 8.70 10.46
N PRO A 110 5.76 7.36 10.46
CA PRO A 110 5.70 6.58 9.23
C PRO A 110 4.39 6.81 8.48
N ASN A 111 4.45 6.83 7.15
CA ASN A 111 3.28 7.03 6.30
C ASN A 111 2.39 5.78 6.18
N GLY A 112 1.29 5.90 5.41
CA GLY A 112 0.31 4.83 5.20
C GLY A 112 0.68 3.77 4.17
N ASP A 113 1.85 3.83 3.52
CA ASP A 113 2.18 2.98 2.36
C ASP A 113 2.14 1.48 2.66
N PHE A 114 2.68 1.05 3.81
CA PHE A 114 2.58 -0.34 4.23
C PHE A 114 1.12 -0.77 4.42
N THR A 115 0.33 0.07 5.05
CA THR A 115 -1.11 -0.16 5.25
C THR A 115 -1.84 -0.28 3.93
N GLU A 116 -1.60 0.63 2.97
CA GLU A 116 -2.21 0.58 1.65
C GLU A 116 -1.82 -0.69 0.89
N ALA A 117 -0.53 -1.03 0.84
CA ALA A 117 -0.06 -2.23 0.17
C ALA A 117 -0.74 -3.48 0.73
N LEU A 118 -0.74 -3.65 2.05
CA LEU A 118 -1.33 -4.81 2.70
C LEU A 118 -2.84 -4.86 2.52
N MET A 119 -3.53 -3.74 2.74
CA MET A 119 -5.00 -3.70 2.63
C MET A 119 -5.46 -4.00 1.20
N CYS A 120 -4.78 -3.45 0.19
CA CYS A 120 -5.11 -3.68 -1.22
C CYS A 120 -4.69 -5.04 -1.77
N SER A 121 -3.93 -5.84 -1.00
CA SER A 121 -3.51 -7.19 -1.40
C SER A 121 -4.52 -8.25 -1.03
N THR A 122 -4.49 -9.39 -1.76
CA THR A 122 -5.36 -10.55 -1.49
C THR A 122 -4.81 -11.49 -0.42
N PHE A 123 -3.73 -11.11 0.24
CA PHE A 123 -3.11 -11.88 1.32
C PHE A 123 -2.44 -10.98 2.35
N ASP A 124 -2.32 -11.50 3.56
CA ASP A 124 -1.57 -10.91 4.67
C ASP A 124 -1.09 -12.01 5.64
N TRP A 125 -0.77 -11.64 6.87
CA TRP A 125 -0.37 -12.58 7.94
C TRP A 125 -1.45 -13.60 8.33
N ASN A 126 -2.70 -13.40 7.94
CA ASN A 126 -3.80 -14.33 8.15
C ASN A 126 -4.00 -15.29 6.97
N GLY A 127 -3.21 -15.15 5.91
CA GLY A 127 -3.30 -15.92 4.68
C GLY A 127 -4.08 -15.18 3.59
N ILE A 128 -4.64 -15.97 2.66
CA ILE A 128 -5.36 -15.44 1.50
C ILE A 128 -6.74 -14.95 1.92
N ARG A 129 -7.12 -13.77 1.43
CA ARG A 129 -8.40 -13.12 1.72
C ARG A 129 -8.84 -12.21 0.57
N LYS A 130 -10.06 -11.71 0.63
CA LYS A 130 -10.47 -10.60 -0.24
C LYS A 130 -9.65 -9.35 0.08
N ALA A 131 -9.18 -8.67 -0.96
CA ALA A 131 -8.54 -7.38 -0.79
C ALA A 131 -9.54 -6.34 -0.28
N TYR A 132 -9.05 -5.42 0.53
CA TYR A 132 -9.75 -4.19 0.84
C TYR A 132 -9.44 -3.13 -0.23
N VAL A 133 -10.10 -2.00 -0.18
CA VAL A 133 -9.82 -0.85 -1.03
C VAL A 133 -9.33 0.30 -0.15
N LEU A 134 -8.08 0.67 -0.34
CA LEU A 134 -7.47 1.82 0.33
C LEU A 134 -6.82 2.69 -0.75
N ALA A 135 -7.40 3.87 -0.98
CA ALA A 135 -6.98 4.77 -2.04
C ALA A 135 -5.96 5.78 -1.51
N THR A 136 -4.83 5.89 -2.19
CA THR A 136 -3.78 6.87 -1.90
C THR A 136 -4.37 8.28 -1.87
N GLU A 137 -3.92 9.12 -0.93
CA GLU A 137 -4.31 10.52 -0.78
C GLU A 137 -5.84 10.75 -0.64
N ASN A 138 -6.59 9.69 -0.27
CA ASN A 138 -8.04 9.70 -0.12
C ASN A 138 -8.80 10.16 -1.39
N ASP A 139 -8.27 9.82 -2.58
CA ASP A 139 -8.98 10.11 -3.83
C ASP A 139 -10.22 9.22 -3.96
N SER A 140 -11.37 9.81 -3.66
CA SER A 140 -12.65 9.11 -3.65
C SER A 140 -13.07 8.58 -5.02
N CYS A 141 -12.72 9.27 -6.11
CA CYS A 141 -13.04 8.81 -7.47
C CYS A 141 -12.25 7.56 -7.83
N ASN A 142 -10.96 7.56 -7.50
CA ASN A 142 -10.10 6.42 -7.70
C ASN A 142 -10.48 5.25 -6.79
N ALA A 143 -10.86 5.54 -5.52
CA ALA A 143 -11.39 4.53 -4.61
C ALA A 143 -12.62 3.82 -5.16
N VAL A 144 -13.53 4.54 -5.82
CA VAL A 144 -14.70 3.97 -6.48
C VAL A 144 -14.29 3.09 -7.66
N ALA A 145 -13.35 3.53 -8.48
CA ALA A 145 -12.82 2.73 -9.59
C ALA A 145 -12.17 1.43 -9.09
N MET A 146 -11.33 1.53 -8.04
CA MET A 146 -10.72 0.36 -7.39
C MET A 146 -11.78 -0.59 -6.81
N LEU A 147 -12.83 -0.05 -6.17
CA LEU A 147 -13.93 -0.86 -5.65
C LEU A 147 -14.62 -1.66 -6.77
N PHE A 148 -14.98 -1.01 -7.87
CA PHE A 148 -15.57 -1.72 -9.02
C PHE A 148 -14.62 -2.76 -9.60
N GLY A 149 -13.34 -2.42 -9.77
CA GLY A 149 -12.33 -3.37 -10.22
C GLY A 149 -12.25 -4.61 -9.31
N ASN A 150 -12.19 -4.40 -8.00
CA ASN A 150 -12.16 -5.49 -7.02
C ASN A 150 -13.44 -6.35 -7.06
N LEU A 151 -14.62 -5.74 -7.14
CA LEU A 151 -15.90 -6.45 -7.19
C LEU A 151 -16.07 -7.27 -8.47
N LEU A 152 -15.56 -6.77 -9.59
CA LEU A 152 -15.67 -7.45 -10.89
C LEU A 152 -14.66 -8.58 -11.06
N THR A 153 -13.45 -8.42 -10.50
CA THR A 153 -12.34 -9.34 -10.77
C THR A 153 -11.96 -10.21 -9.57
N GLY A 154 -12.28 -9.78 -8.35
CA GLY A 154 -11.79 -10.41 -7.12
C GLY A 154 -10.29 -10.25 -6.86
N CYS A 155 -9.60 -9.48 -7.71
CA CYS A 155 -8.16 -9.22 -7.60
C CYS A 155 -7.89 -8.04 -6.65
N GLY A 156 -6.67 -7.99 -6.11
CA GLY A 156 -6.13 -6.78 -5.51
C GLY A 156 -6.20 -5.61 -6.51
N GLN A 157 -6.30 -4.41 -6.01
CA GLN A 157 -6.38 -3.22 -6.85
C GLN A 157 -5.22 -2.27 -6.56
N MET A 158 -4.81 -1.56 -7.58
CA MET A 158 -3.77 -0.54 -7.48
C MET A 158 -4.38 0.82 -7.73
N PHE A 159 -4.11 1.76 -6.84
CA PHE A 159 -4.38 3.16 -7.08
C PHE A 159 -3.50 3.66 -8.24
N SER A 160 -4.06 4.40 -9.18
CA SER A 160 -3.29 5.01 -10.26
C SER A 160 -3.94 6.27 -10.80
N ASP A 161 -3.17 7.35 -10.82
CA ASP A 161 -3.55 8.58 -11.51
C ASP A 161 -3.19 8.52 -12.99
N VAL A 162 -4.08 8.98 -13.84
CA VAL A 162 -3.76 9.24 -15.25
C VAL A 162 -3.01 10.57 -15.33
N ARG A 163 -1.71 10.52 -15.61
CA ARG A 163 -0.87 11.73 -15.69
C ARG A 163 -0.80 12.32 -17.06
N THR A 164 -0.61 11.50 -18.09
CA THR A 164 -0.49 11.99 -19.47
C THR A 164 -0.63 10.86 -20.47
N TYR A 165 -0.79 11.26 -21.72
CA TYR A 165 -0.64 10.39 -22.86
C TYR A 165 0.66 10.72 -23.59
N TRP A 166 1.50 9.72 -23.79
CA TRP A 166 2.73 9.82 -24.56
C TRP A 166 2.45 9.41 -26.01
N SER A 167 2.36 10.39 -26.92
CA SER A 167 2.23 10.08 -28.34
C SER A 167 3.54 9.50 -28.91
N PRO A 168 3.46 8.69 -30.00
CA PRO A 168 4.65 8.16 -30.66
C PRO A 168 5.65 9.27 -31.04
N GLU A 169 5.14 10.40 -31.55
CA GLU A 169 5.95 11.54 -31.96
C GLU A 169 6.65 12.19 -30.76
N ALA A 170 5.96 12.30 -29.64
CA ALA A 170 6.55 12.87 -28.42
C ALA A 170 7.68 11.98 -27.90
N VAL A 171 7.46 10.67 -27.86
CA VAL A 171 8.48 9.70 -27.43
C VAL A 171 9.69 9.74 -28.37
N LYS A 172 9.47 9.70 -29.69
CA LYS A 172 10.55 9.79 -30.68
C LYS A 172 11.35 11.08 -30.52
N ARG A 173 10.67 12.21 -30.36
CA ARG A 173 11.33 13.53 -30.21
C ARG A 173 12.23 13.57 -28.97
N VAL A 174 11.80 12.97 -27.85
CA VAL A 174 12.54 13.06 -26.58
C VAL A 174 13.61 11.99 -26.47
N THR A 175 13.31 10.75 -26.90
CA THR A 175 14.20 9.61 -26.67
C THR A 175 14.96 9.16 -27.91
N GLY A 176 14.57 9.61 -29.10
CA GLY A 176 15.08 9.14 -30.39
C GLY A 176 14.57 7.74 -30.77
N LYS A 177 13.69 7.11 -29.98
CA LYS A 177 13.20 5.75 -30.20
C LYS A 177 11.78 5.74 -30.73
N GLU A 178 11.50 4.79 -31.63
CA GLU A 178 10.15 4.51 -32.11
C GLU A 178 9.42 3.59 -31.12
N LEU A 179 8.14 3.85 -30.90
CA LEU A 179 7.26 2.92 -30.20
C LEU A 179 6.83 1.79 -31.15
N THR A 180 6.84 0.55 -30.64
CA THR A 180 6.51 -0.64 -31.44
C THR A 180 5.56 -1.57 -30.67
N GLY A 181 5.00 -2.57 -31.33
CA GLY A 181 4.11 -3.55 -30.74
C GLY A 181 2.86 -2.89 -30.16
N LEU A 182 2.48 -3.26 -28.94
CA LEU A 182 1.30 -2.72 -28.24
C LEU A 182 1.39 -1.22 -27.97
N ALA A 183 2.59 -0.67 -27.89
CA ALA A 183 2.81 0.75 -27.66
C ALA A 183 2.86 1.59 -28.94
N ALA A 184 2.75 0.98 -30.15
CA ALA A 184 2.89 1.70 -31.42
C ALA A 184 1.93 2.89 -31.57
N GLY A 185 0.76 2.83 -30.96
CA GLY A 185 -0.24 3.92 -30.92
C GLY A 185 -0.05 4.94 -29.79
N GLY A 186 0.98 4.78 -28.97
CA GLY A 186 1.21 5.62 -27.80
C GLY A 186 0.94 4.89 -26.48
N MET A 187 1.14 5.59 -25.37
CA MET A 187 1.01 5.03 -24.00
C MET A 187 0.27 6.00 -23.09
N ILE A 188 -0.60 5.48 -22.26
CA ILE A 188 -1.14 6.21 -21.12
C ILE A 188 -0.16 6.05 -19.94
N HIS A 189 0.32 7.16 -19.42
CA HIS A 189 1.18 7.17 -18.23
C HIS A 189 0.30 7.19 -16.99
N LEU A 190 0.37 6.11 -16.25
CA LEU A 190 -0.25 5.97 -14.93
C LEU A 190 0.83 6.09 -13.86
N ILE A 191 0.51 6.76 -12.77
CA ILE A 191 1.41 6.91 -11.64
C ILE A 191 0.64 6.74 -10.33
N ASN A 192 1.29 6.12 -9.37
CA ASN A 192 0.86 6.11 -7.98
C ASN A 192 1.92 6.82 -7.13
N SER A 193 1.52 7.73 -6.26
CA SER A 193 2.40 8.37 -5.27
C SER A 193 2.52 7.56 -3.98
N GLY A 194 1.75 6.49 -3.82
CA GLY A 194 1.73 5.57 -2.69
C GLY A 194 2.23 4.17 -3.04
N ALA A 195 1.97 3.23 -2.15
CA ALA A 195 2.28 1.83 -2.35
C ALA A 195 1.27 1.16 -3.28
N THR A 196 1.67 0.04 -3.87
CA THR A 196 0.81 -0.79 -4.70
C THR A 196 0.45 -2.09 -4.00
N THR A 197 -0.61 -2.75 -4.47
CA THR A 197 -0.92 -4.12 -4.04
C THR A 197 0.26 -5.06 -4.31
N LEU A 198 0.54 -5.95 -3.37
CA LEU A 198 1.61 -6.95 -3.52
C LEU A 198 1.30 -7.98 -4.61
N ASP A 199 0.04 -8.14 -4.98
CA ASP A 199 -0.40 -9.03 -6.07
C ASP A 199 0.15 -8.59 -7.44
N ALA A 200 0.54 -7.32 -7.58
CA ALA A 200 1.02 -6.73 -8.83
C ALA A 200 2.50 -6.97 -9.12
N THR A 201 3.17 -7.87 -8.42
CA THR A 201 4.60 -8.17 -8.62
C THR A 201 4.89 -8.91 -9.93
N GLY A 202 3.89 -9.51 -10.58
CA GLY A 202 4.07 -10.35 -11.76
C GLY A 202 4.51 -11.79 -11.47
N GLU A 203 4.60 -12.17 -10.19
CA GLU A 203 5.04 -13.53 -9.79
C GLU A 203 3.92 -14.58 -9.87
N SER A 204 2.65 -14.15 -9.81
CA SER A 204 1.53 -15.04 -10.06
C SER A 204 1.36 -15.27 -11.56
N THR A 205 1.02 -16.51 -11.95
CA THR A 205 0.86 -16.89 -13.36
C THR A 205 -0.48 -17.56 -13.61
N ASN A 206 -1.02 -17.37 -14.81
CA ASN A 206 -2.18 -18.09 -15.31
C ASN A 206 -1.82 -19.55 -15.71
N ALA A 207 -2.80 -20.30 -16.18
CA ALA A 207 -2.61 -21.67 -16.63
C ALA A 207 -1.64 -21.81 -17.84
N ALA A 208 -1.41 -20.76 -18.60
CA ALA A 208 -0.45 -20.72 -19.70
C ALA A 208 0.97 -20.35 -19.22
N GLY A 209 1.17 -20.05 -17.94
CA GLY A 209 2.45 -19.62 -17.39
C GLY A 209 2.75 -18.14 -17.60
N GLU A 210 1.77 -17.36 -18.04
CA GLU A 210 1.95 -15.92 -18.25
C GLU A 210 1.66 -15.15 -16.95
N PRO A 211 2.45 -14.09 -16.64
CA PRO A 211 2.22 -13.25 -15.48
C PRO A 211 0.80 -12.67 -15.46
N CYS A 212 0.09 -12.82 -14.35
CA CYS A 212 -1.23 -12.25 -14.17
C CYS A 212 -1.50 -11.97 -12.69
N MET A 213 -2.41 -11.04 -12.42
CA MET A 213 -3.02 -10.94 -11.09
C MET A 213 -4.18 -11.94 -11.00
N LYS A 214 -4.22 -12.68 -9.90
CA LYS A 214 -5.27 -13.69 -9.66
C LYS A 214 -6.35 -13.13 -8.75
N PRO A 215 -7.62 -13.52 -8.98
CA PRO A 215 -8.65 -13.29 -7.98
C PRO A 215 -8.31 -14.06 -6.68
N CYS A 216 -8.75 -13.56 -5.55
CA CYS A 216 -8.39 -14.12 -4.24
C CYS A 216 -8.74 -15.62 -4.08
N TRP A 217 -9.76 -16.11 -4.79
CA TRP A 217 -10.14 -17.54 -4.77
C TRP A 217 -9.26 -18.44 -5.64
N GLU A 218 -8.38 -17.88 -6.47
CA GLU A 218 -7.38 -18.59 -7.28
C GLU A 218 -5.95 -18.41 -6.76
N MET A 219 -5.75 -17.47 -5.84
CA MET A 219 -4.46 -17.27 -5.19
C MET A 219 -4.11 -18.49 -4.34
N THR A 220 -2.85 -18.86 -4.36
CA THR A 220 -2.29 -19.89 -3.50
C THR A 220 -1.25 -19.30 -2.54
N GLU A 221 -0.96 -20.01 -1.46
CA GLU A 221 0.11 -19.60 -0.53
C GLU A 221 1.46 -19.49 -1.25
N LYS A 222 1.70 -20.32 -2.28
CA LYS A 222 2.90 -20.27 -3.11
C LYS A 222 2.96 -18.98 -3.93
N ASP A 223 1.83 -18.54 -4.50
CA ASP A 223 1.75 -17.26 -5.22
C ASP A 223 2.03 -16.09 -4.26
N ALA A 224 1.39 -16.10 -3.09
CA ALA A 224 1.60 -15.07 -2.08
C ALA A 224 3.06 -15.01 -1.62
N GLU A 225 3.69 -16.16 -1.37
CA GLU A 225 5.10 -16.23 -0.98
C GLU A 225 6.03 -15.73 -2.11
N ALA A 226 5.73 -16.03 -3.36
CA ALA A 226 6.48 -15.53 -4.51
C ALA A 226 6.38 -14.01 -4.61
N CYS A 227 5.18 -13.43 -4.48
CA CYS A 227 4.97 -12.00 -4.44
C CYS A 227 5.76 -11.32 -3.31
N LEU A 228 5.73 -11.91 -2.11
CA LEU A 228 6.47 -11.38 -0.96
C LEU A 228 8.00 -11.43 -1.16
N LYS A 229 8.51 -12.48 -1.78
CA LYS A 229 9.95 -12.58 -2.11
C LYS A 229 10.38 -11.53 -3.14
N ALA A 230 9.52 -11.19 -4.08
CA ALA A 230 9.80 -10.17 -5.09
C ALA A 230 9.68 -8.74 -4.54
N THR A 231 8.93 -8.55 -3.46
CA THR A 231 8.71 -7.24 -2.85
C THR A 231 9.93 -6.77 -2.06
N ASN A 232 10.25 -5.49 -2.18
CA ASN A 232 11.28 -4.82 -1.37
C ASN A 232 10.63 -3.69 -0.58
N TRP A 233 10.84 -3.72 0.72
CA TRP A 233 10.40 -2.66 1.62
C TRP A 233 11.58 -1.75 1.94
N LEU A 234 11.39 -0.47 1.75
CA LEU A 234 12.44 0.53 1.95
C LEU A 234 11.96 1.57 2.97
N PRO A 235 12.83 1.96 3.90
CA PRO A 235 12.53 3.08 4.77
C PRO A 235 12.27 4.33 3.96
N ALA A 236 11.14 5.01 4.20
CA ALA A 236 10.89 6.31 3.62
C ALA A 236 11.74 7.37 4.31
N ASP A 237 12.30 8.27 3.52
CA ASP A 237 12.92 9.49 4.03
C ASP A 237 11.81 10.49 4.40
N ARG A 238 12.15 11.43 5.27
CA ARG A 238 11.31 12.54 5.69
C ARG A 238 10.72 13.33 4.52
N ASP A 239 11.50 13.54 3.47
CA ASP A 239 11.14 14.39 2.33
C ASP A 239 10.45 13.59 1.20
N TYR A 240 10.44 12.25 1.27
CA TYR A 240 9.90 11.38 0.24
C TYR A 240 9.01 10.31 0.83
N CYS A 241 7.75 10.34 0.47
CA CYS A 241 6.79 9.31 0.84
C CYS A 241 7.16 7.94 0.26
N LEU A 242 7.85 7.94 -0.87
CA LEU A 242 8.24 6.74 -1.59
C LEU A 242 9.59 6.87 -2.24
N LEU A 243 10.39 5.85 -2.07
CA LEU A 243 11.66 5.69 -2.75
C LEU A 243 11.57 5.35 -4.23
N TYR A 244 10.39 5.16 -4.79
CA TYR A 244 10.19 4.63 -6.14
C TYR A 244 9.26 5.39 -7.05
N THR A 245 8.78 6.53 -6.68
CA THR A 245 8.14 7.37 -7.69
C THR A 245 9.21 8.14 -8.42
N SER A 246 9.15 8.09 -9.75
CA SER A 246 9.81 9.11 -10.55
C SER A 246 9.51 10.46 -9.94
N PRO A 247 10.49 11.35 -9.76
CA PRO A 247 10.25 12.66 -9.18
C PRO A 247 9.09 13.31 -9.92
N SER A 248 8.11 13.80 -9.18
CA SER A 248 7.04 14.60 -9.73
C SER A 248 7.68 15.79 -10.47
N PRO A 249 7.10 16.27 -11.58
CA PRO A 249 7.58 17.49 -12.24
C PRO A 249 7.71 18.70 -11.29
N ARG A 250 7.03 18.70 -10.16
CA ARG A 250 7.18 19.71 -9.10
C ARG A 250 8.51 19.56 -8.36
N ASP A 251 8.92 18.32 -8.07
CA ASP A 251 10.16 18.06 -7.32
C ASP A 251 11.42 18.33 -8.16
N ALA A 252 11.31 18.26 -9.49
CA ALA A 252 12.40 18.60 -10.41
C ALA A 252 12.71 20.12 -10.45
N HIS A 253 11.80 20.98 -9.99
CA HIS A 253 11.99 22.43 -9.94
C HIS A 253 12.58 22.94 -8.62
N GLU A 254 12.46 22.17 -7.53
CA GLU A 254 12.98 22.55 -6.21
C GLU A 254 14.42 22.06 -5.94
N SER A 255 14.98 21.24 -6.82
CA SER A 255 16.33 20.69 -6.70
C SER A 255 17.40 21.43 -7.52
N ARG A 256 17.17 22.72 -7.85
CA ARG A 256 18.16 23.60 -8.49
C ARG A 256 18.61 24.71 -7.57
#